data_85ccb6acc89bf39acdb7cc964ad40926
#
_entry.id   85ccb6acc89bf39acdb7cc964ad40926
#
_cell.length_a   1.000
_cell.length_b   1.000
_cell.length_c   1.000
_cell.angle_alpha   90.00
_cell.angle_beta   90.00
_cell.angle_gamma   90.00
#
_symmetry.space_group_name_H-M   'P 1'
#
loop_
_entity.id
_entity.type
_entity.pdbx_description
1 polymer ?
#
loop_
_entity_poly.entity_id
_entity_poly.type
_entity_poly.pdbx_seq_one_letter_code
_entity_poly.pdbx_strand_id
1 'polypeptide(L)'
;PLYVATEIMKLQTDTIEGYPIHLERRSPDEILDITSGFDFPDRIKVVHQFFDLTPAIYVRGLITEQGIISPETICTAWNKFESMFDGMSQL
;
A
#
# COMPACT_ATOMS: atom_id res chain seq x y z
N PRO A 1 16.99 -8.53 2.11
CA PRO A 1 16.41 -7.51 1.21
C PRO A 1 14.96 -7.86 0.86
N LEU A 2 14.12 -6.84 0.85
CA LEU A 2 12.70 -6.96 0.52
C LEU A 2 12.44 -6.34 -0.86
N TYR A 3 11.82 -7.10 -1.74
CA TYR A 3 11.34 -6.62 -3.03
C TYR A 3 9.83 -6.74 -3.08
N VAL A 4 9.16 -5.73 -3.65
CA VAL A 4 7.71 -5.71 -3.80
C VAL A 4 7.37 -5.75 -5.28
N ALA A 5 6.59 -6.75 -5.70
CA ALA A 5 6.08 -6.83 -7.07
C ALA A 5 4.75 -6.08 -7.15
N THR A 6 4.66 -5.11 -8.04
CA THR A 6 3.47 -4.26 -8.18
C THR A 6 3.36 -3.69 -9.59
N GLU A 7 2.16 -3.26 -9.94
CA GLU A 7 1.92 -2.48 -11.15
C GLU A 7 2.04 -0.99 -10.84
N ILE A 8 2.57 -0.22 -11.79
CA ILE A 8 2.73 1.23 -11.62
C ILE A 8 1.39 1.91 -11.37
N MET A 9 0.32 1.45 -12.00
CA MET A 9 -1.02 2.05 -11.83
C MET A 9 -1.55 1.95 -10.38
N LYS A 10 -0.94 1.14 -9.52
CA LYS A 10 -1.33 1.03 -8.11
C LYS A 10 -0.71 2.11 -7.23
N LEU A 11 0.15 2.96 -7.78
CA LEU A 11 0.71 4.08 -7.04
C LEU A 11 -0.37 5.13 -6.78
N GLN A 12 -0.39 5.68 -5.58
CA GLN A 12 -1.28 6.77 -5.25
C GLN A 12 -0.56 8.11 -5.44
N THR A 13 -1.14 8.97 -6.26
CA THR A 13 -0.57 10.30 -6.53
C THR A 13 -0.50 11.15 -5.27
N ASP A 14 -1.44 10.99 -4.35
CA ASP A 14 -1.47 11.75 -3.10
C ASP A 14 -0.20 11.52 -2.29
N THR A 15 0.29 10.29 -2.22
CA THR A 15 1.53 9.99 -1.49
C THR A 15 2.75 10.55 -2.19
N ILE A 16 2.74 10.60 -3.52
CA ILE A 16 3.81 11.22 -4.31
C ILE A 16 3.89 12.72 -4.01
N GLU A 17 2.74 13.37 -3.81
CA GLU A 17 2.64 14.79 -3.47
C GLU A 17 2.90 15.07 -1.99
N GLY A 18 3.11 14.05 -1.18
CA GLY A 18 3.46 14.19 0.22
C GLY A 18 2.28 14.14 1.19
N TYR A 19 1.09 13.82 0.72
CA TYR A 19 -0.07 13.65 1.59
C TYR A 19 0.00 12.30 2.32
N PRO A 20 -0.36 12.26 3.60
CA PRO A 20 -0.33 11.01 4.36
C PRO A 20 -1.39 10.03 3.89
N ILE A 21 -1.06 8.74 3.93
CA ILE A 21 -2.03 7.68 3.68
C ILE A 21 -2.90 7.51 4.92
N HIS A 22 -4.21 7.53 4.71
CA HIS A 22 -5.17 7.23 5.77
C HIS A 22 -5.50 5.74 5.73
N LEU A 23 -5.06 5.00 6.75
CA LEU A 23 -5.34 3.58 6.87
C LEU A 23 -6.66 3.37 7.62
N GLU A 24 -7.56 2.60 7.00
CA GLU A 24 -8.85 2.30 7.60
C GLU A 24 -8.67 1.30 8.74
N ARG A 25 -9.19 1.66 9.92
CA ARG A 25 -9.31 0.74 11.05
C ARG A 25 -10.75 0.30 11.18
N ARG A 26 -10.93 -1.01 11.31
CA ARG A 26 -12.24 -1.59 11.52
C ARG A 26 -12.47 -1.85 13.00
N SER A 27 -13.74 -2.00 13.39
CA SER A 27 -14.09 -2.33 14.75
C SER A 27 -13.53 -3.70 15.14
N PRO A 28 -12.92 -3.84 16.35
CA PRO A 28 -12.53 -5.15 16.85
C PRO A 28 -13.69 -6.12 17.01
N ASP A 29 -14.91 -5.61 17.13
CA ASP A 29 -16.12 -6.43 17.29
C ASP A 29 -16.35 -7.39 16.13
N GLU A 30 -15.91 -7.04 14.92
CA GLU A 30 -16.01 -7.93 13.76
C GLU A 30 -15.23 -9.23 13.97
N ILE A 31 -14.09 -9.17 14.65
CA ILE A 31 -13.29 -10.35 15.01
C ILE A 31 -13.89 -11.07 16.20
N LEU A 32 -14.31 -10.32 17.22
CA LEU A 32 -14.87 -10.87 18.45
C LEU A 32 -16.18 -11.61 18.20
N ASP A 33 -17.01 -11.14 17.26
CA ASP A 33 -18.25 -11.79 16.88
C ASP A 33 -18.00 -13.16 16.22
N ILE A 34 -16.94 -13.29 15.42
CA ILE A 34 -16.56 -14.56 14.79
C ILE A 34 -16.10 -15.57 15.84
N THR A 35 -15.46 -15.07 16.88
CA THR A 35 -14.91 -15.89 17.97
C THR A 35 -15.83 -15.95 19.19
N SER A 36 -17.10 -15.66 19.02
CA SER A 36 -18.09 -15.73 20.11
C SER A 36 -18.08 -17.13 20.73
N GLY A 37 -18.02 -17.19 22.06
CA GLY A 37 -17.86 -18.44 22.80
C GLY A 37 -16.44 -18.68 23.33
N PHE A 38 -15.49 -17.86 22.94
CA PHE A 38 -14.14 -17.85 23.53
C PHE A 38 -14.02 -16.73 24.56
N ASP A 39 -13.46 -17.06 25.72
CA ASP A 39 -13.15 -16.06 26.73
C ASP A 39 -11.78 -15.47 26.46
N PHE A 40 -11.76 -14.17 26.14
CA PHE A 40 -10.51 -13.45 25.97
C PHE A 40 -10.11 -12.79 27.29
N PRO A 41 -8.85 -12.97 27.73
CA PRO A 41 -8.36 -12.23 28.91
C PRO A 41 -8.46 -10.71 28.65
N ASP A 42 -8.80 -9.94 29.68
CA ASP A 42 -8.95 -8.48 29.59
C ASP A 42 -7.68 -7.78 29.10
N ARG A 43 -6.53 -8.42 29.28
CA ARG A 43 -5.23 -7.90 28.84
C ARG A 43 -4.98 -8.06 27.34
N ILE A 44 -5.84 -8.79 26.61
CA ILE A 44 -5.70 -8.96 25.16
C ILE A 44 -6.41 -7.80 24.47
N LYS A 45 -5.65 -7.08 23.61
CA LYS A 45 -6.17 -6.02 22.77
C LYS A 45 -6.35 -6.56 21.35
N VAL A 46 -7.55 -6.42 20.81
CA VAL A 46 -7.84 -6.82 19.42
C VAL A 46 -7.76 -5.58 18.53
N VAL A 47 -6.93 -5.67 17.47
CA VAL A 47 -6.81 -4.61 16.48
C VAL A 47 -7.23 -5.21 15.13
N HIS A 48 -8.22 -4.59 14.50
CA HIS A 48 -8.71 -4.98 13.18
C HIS A 48 -8.34 -3.91 12.17
N GLN A 49 -7.34 -4.19 11.35
CA GLN A 49 -6.82 -3.27 10.35
C GLN A 49 -6.71 -4.01 9.02
N PHE A 50 -7.30 -3.45 7.94
CA PHE A 50 -7.30 -4.09 6.64
C PHE A 50 -5.96 -3.97 5.91
N PHE A 51 -5.25 -2.86 6.14
CA PHE A 51 -4.00 -2.56 5.47
C PHE A 51 -2.95 -2.20 6.48
N ASP A 52 -1.72 -2.43 6.14
CA ASP A 52 -0.57 -2.03 6.92
C ASP A 52 0.35 -1.15 6.09
N LEU A 53 1.24 -0.43 6.76
CA LEU A 53 2.21 0.45 6.12
C LEU A 53 3.61 -0.10 6.34
N THR A 54 4.30 -0.40 5.24
CA THR A 54 5.70 -0.80 5.28
C THR A 54 6.58 0.39 4.91
N PRO A 55 7.46 0.86 5.81
CA PRO A 55 8.36 1.97 5.50
C PRO A 55 9.27 1.66 4.31
N ALA A 56 9.46 2.65 3.44
CA ALA A 56 10.24 2.49 2.22
C ALA A 56 11.71 2.11 2.50
N ILE A 57 12.24 2.45 3.66
CA ILE A 57 13.62 2.11 4.02
C ILE A 57 13.88 0.61 4.07
N TYR A 58 12.83 -0.20 4.26
CA TYR A 58 12.94 -1.66 4.28
C TYR A 58 12.79 -2.27 2.89
N VAL A 59 12.39 -1.49 1.90
CA VAL A 59 12.17 -1.97 0.53
C VAL A 59 13.39 -1.66 -0.32
N ARG A 60 14.02 -2.71 -0.84
CA ARG A 60 15.19 -2.56 -1.69
C ARG A 60 14.81 -2.20 -3.12
N GLY A 61 13.71 -2.74 -3.60
CA GLY A 61 13.27 -2.46 -4.96
C GLY A 61 11.83 -2.86 -5.20
N LEU A 62 11.25 -2.27 -6.24
CA LEU A 62 9.92 -2.58 -6.73
C LEU A 62 10.05 -3.26 -8.08
N ILE A 63 9.46 -4.45 -8.20
CA ILE A 63 9.43 -5.19 -9.46
C ILE A 63 8.16 -4.78 -10.19
N THR A 64 8.30 -4.05 -11.29
CA THR A 64 7.17 -3.46 -12.02
C THR A 64 7.27 -3.80 -13.51
N GLU A 65 6.23 -3.44 -14.26
CA GLU A 65 6.22 -3.59 -15.72
C GLU A 65 7.25 -2.66 -16.42
N GLN A 66 7.79 -1.69 -15.68
CA GLN A 66 8.89 -0.84 -16.17
C GLN A 66 10.27 -1.37 -15.73
N GLY A 67 10.32 -2.57 -15.14
CA GLY A 67 11.53 -3.17 -14.62
C GLY A 67 11.63 -3.02 -13.10
N ILE A 68 12.80 -3.32 -12.57
CA ILE A 68 13.06 -3.19 -11.14
C ILE A 68 13.49 -1.75 -10.88
N ILE A 69 12.73 -1.05 -10.04
CA ILE A 69 13.00 0.35 -9.70
C ILE A 69 13.27 0.48 -8.20
N SER A 70 14.03 1.50 -7.81
CA SER A 70 14.21 1.82 -6.39
C SER A 70 13.04 2.66 -5.88
N PRO A 71 12.74 2.62 -4.56
CA PRO A 71 11.66 3.46 -4.02
C PRO A 71 11.83 4.95 -4.29
N GLU A 72 13.08 5.43 -4.37
CA GLU A 72 13.38 6.84 -4.62
C GLU A 72 12.98 7.28 -6.04
N THR A 73 12.83 6.34 -6.97
CA THR A 73 12.52 6.65 -8.38
C THR A 73 11.04 6.47 -8.72
N ILE A 74 10.18 6.29 -7.72
CA ILE A 74 8.73 6.09 -7.92
C ILE A 74 8.11 7.24 -8.70
N CYS A 75 8.46 8.49 -8.38
CA CYS A 75 7.90 9.65 -9.08
C CYS A 75 8.25 9.65 -10.56
N THR A 76 9.49 9.29 -10.90
CA THR A 76 9.93 9.19 -12.29
C THR A 76 9.16 8.10 -13.02
N ALA A 77 8.97 6.95 -12.41
CA ALA A 77 8.22 5.84 -12.98
C ALA A 77 6.75 6.20 -13.21
N TRP A 78 6.15 6.91 -12.26
CA TRP A 78 4.78 7.39 -12.37
C TRP A 78 4.62 8.39 -13.52
N ASN A 79 5.53 9.35 -13.62
CA ASN A 79 5.49 10.37 -14.70
C ASN A 79 5.60 9.73 -16.07
N LYS A 80 6.43 8.70 -16.20
CA LYS A 80 6.56 7.95 -17.45
C LYS A 80 5.26 7.22 -17.79
N PHE A 81 4.63 6.58 -16.81
CA PHE A 81 3.35 5.90 -16.98
C PHE A 81 2.26 6.88 -17.40
N GLU A 82 2.16 8.01 -16.72
CA GLU A 82 1.16 9.04 -17.01
C GLU A 82 1.32 9.60 -18.43
N SER A 83 2.54 9.86 -18.86
CA SER A 83 2.82 10.31 -20.22
C SER A 83 2.36 9.31 -21.28
N MET A 84 2.58 8.02 -21.04
CA MET A 84 2.13 6.96 -21.95
C MET A 84 0.61 6.93 -22.03
N PHE A 85 -0.06 7.09 -20.89
CA PHE A 85 -1.52 7.08 -20.79
C PHE A 85 -2.13 8.29 -21.49
N ASP A 86 -1.56 9.49 -21.31
CA ASP A 86 -1.98 10.71 -21.98
C ASP A 86 -1.85 10.59 -23.49
N GLY A 87 -0.76 10.00 -23.96
CA GLY A 87 -0.57 9.74 -25.39
C GLY A 87 -1.65 8.83 -25.96
N MET A 88 -2.10 7.83 -25.22
CA MET A 88 -3.17 6.92 -25.63
C MET A 88 -4.52 7.63 -25.68
N SER A 89 -4.77 8.58 -24.78
CA SER A 89 -6.05 9.28 -24.72
C SER A 89 -6.24 10.27 -25.87
N GLN A 90 -5.19 10.60 -26.61
CA GLN A 90 -5.24 11.48 -27.77
C GLN A 90 -5.55 10.72 -29.07
N LEU A 91 -5.56 9.42 -29.00
CA LEU A 91 -5.92 8.59 -30.15
C LEU A 91 -7.43 8.52 -30.33
#